data_ebf88c9859e28cfdda96d6cbde4c01be
#
_entry.id   ebf88c9859e28cfdda96d6cbde4c01be
#
_cell.length_a   1.000
_cell.length_b   1.000
_cell.length_c   1.000
_cell.angle_alpha   90.00
_cell.angle_beta   90.00
_cell.angle_gamma   90.00
#
_symmetry.space_group_name_H-M   'P 1'
#
loop_
_entity.id
_entity.type
_entity.pdbx_description
1 polymer ?
#
loop_
_entity_poly.entity_id
_entity_poly.type
_entity_poly.pdbx_seq_one_letter_code
_entity_poly.pdbx_strand_id
1 'polypeptide(L)'
;MSENKAIKTYTAELFLKEKHTLGESPFYDARTKTLSWVDIAEGKFFTLGPDGKKRTFSYGQKIGSAVPAEKPGTYLIAGTDGLYLENADGSKPLLIKNLSEYYKAWQRSNDVKADPKGRVWFGSSVDDDIHEASGNLFCLENGLVTVKQADTKISNGLAWSSDRKKFYFSDTLQYAVFEYDYDLETGAISNRKVMFKPEEGRGLTDGMCIDSEDNLWVAFWGGSRIEQRSTKDGSLLATVNVDAKNVTSCCFMGDNLNTLFITTAATGQSGELDGCLFTCKVDVKGLECDYCKIK
;
A
#
# COMPACT_ATOMS: atom_id res chain seq x y z
N MET A 1 32.20 9.90 -14.37
CA MET A 1 31.21 10.94 -14.72
C MET A 1 29.88 10.23 -14.79
N SER A 2 28.99 10.43 -13.80
CA SER A 2 27.64 9.88 -13.84
C SER A 2 26.88 10.61 -14.96
N GLU A 3 26.44 9.89 -15.98
CA GLU A 3 25.47 10.44 -16.92
C GLU A 3 24.27 10.93 -16.12
N ASN A 4 23.98 12.21 -16.20
CA ASN A 4 22.78 12.82 -15.65
C ASN A 4 21.60 12.28 -16.49
N LYS A 5 21.07 11.08 -16.17
CA LYS A 5 19.87 10.57 -16.82
C LYS A 5 18.74 11.58 -16.58
N ALA A 6 18.17 12.09 -17.65
CA ALA A 6 17.02 12.99 -17.55
C ALA A 6 15.88 12.27 -16.81
N ILE A 7 15.29 12.94 -15.78
CA ILE A 7 14.13 12.44 -15.05
C ILE A 7 12.97 12.28 -16.02
N LYS A 8 12.41 11.07 -16.13
CA LYS A 8 11.24 10.82 -16.96
C LYS A 8 9.98 11.42 -16.32
N THR A 9 9.08 11.91 -17.15
CA THR A 9 7.79 12.42 -16.70
C THR A 9 6.67 11.71 -17.43
N TYR A 10 5.72 11.18 -16.67
CA TYR A 10 4.48 10.57 -17.14
C TYR A 10 3.29 11.38 -16.64
N THR A 11 2.13 11.20 -17.25
CA THR A 11 0.86 11.76 -16.80
C THR A 11 -0.14 10.62 -16.64
N ALA A 12 -0.77 10.53 -15.49
CA ALA A 12 -1.81 9.56 -15.22
C ALA A 12 -3.11 9.94 -15.93
N GLU A 13 -3.84 8.93 -16.38
CA GLU A 13 -5.15 9.06 -17.00
C GLU A 13 -6.23 8.65 -16.00
N LEU A 14 -7.39 9.32 -16.06
CA LEU A 14 -8.55 8.96 -15.24
C LEU A 14 -9.03 7.56 -15.62
N PHE A 15 -9.05 6.65 -14.65
CA PHE A 15 -9.53 5.28 -14.82
C PHE A 15 -10.99 5.15 -14.41
N LEU A 16 -11.35 5.66 -13.22
CA LEU A 16 -12.72 5.59 -12.71
C LEU A 16 -13.06 6.90 -12.00
N LYS A 17 -14.10 7.60 -12.50
CA LYS A 17 -14.63 8.83 -11.90
C LYS A 17 -15.62 8.46 -10.79
N GLU A 18 -15.11 7.88 -9.72
CA GLU A 18 -15.84 7.58 -8.49
C GLU A 18 -15.01 8.10 -7.32
N LYS A 19 -15.59 8.98 -6.52
CA LYS A 19 -14.87 9.60 -5.40
C LYS A 19 -14.80 8.66 -4.22
N HIS A 20 -13.58 8.47 -3.72
CA HIS A 20 -13.28 7.78 -2.48
C HIS A 20 -12.86 8.81 -1.44
N THR A 21 -13.43 8.74 -0.24
CA THR A 21 -13.05 9.61 0.88
C THR A 21 -11.57 9.38 1.22
N LEU A 22 -11.15 8.10 1.31
CA LEU A 22 -9.76 7.71 1.49
C LEU A 22 -9.51 6.41 0.70
N GLY A 23 -9.37 6.56 -0.63
CA GLY A 23 -9.06 5.45 -1.53
C GLY A 23 -7.64 4.96 -1.30
N GLU A 24 -7.44 3.62 -1.10
CA GLU A 24 -6.18 3.05 -0.64
C GLU A 24 -6.00 1.59 -1.02
N SER A 25 -4.84 1.04 -0.66
CA SER A 25 -4.53 -0.40 -0.72
C SER A 25 -4.85 -1.04 -2.07
N PRO A 26 -4.31 -0.52 -3.18
CA PRO A 26 -4.53 -1.10 -4.49
C PRO A 26 -3.72 -2.38 -4.63
N PHE A 27 -4.38 -3.45 -5.13
CA PHE A 27 -3.75 -4.71 -5.50
C PHE A 27 -4.27 -5.21 -6.84
N TYR A 28 -3.41 -5.90 -7.57
CA TYR A 28 -3.78 -6.65 -8.76
C TYR A 28 -3.39 -8.12 -8.56
N ASP A 29 -4.39 -9.00 -8.49
CA ASP A 29 -4.18 -10.44 -8.47
C ASP A 29 -4.06 -10.95 -9.91
N ALA A 30 -2.83 -11.20 -10.36
CA ALA A 30 -2.55 -11.65 -11.72
C ALA A 30 -3.15 -13.04 -12.03
N ARG A 31 -3.40 -13.89 -11.02
CA ARG A 31 -4.00 -15.22 -11.16
C ARG A 31 -5.45 -15.15 -11.63
N THR A 32 -6.18 -14.15 -11.11
CA THR A 32 -7.62 -13.93 -11.42
C THR A 32 -7.84 -12.71 -12.30
N LYS A 33 -6.79 -11.95 -12.61
CA LYS A 33 -6.84 -10.64 -13.29
C LYS A 33 -7.80 -9.68 -12.61
N THR A 34 -7.87 -9.72 -11.30
CA THR A 34 -8.77 -8.89 -10.48
C THR A 34 -8.00 -7.75 -9.85
N LEU A 35 -8.49 -6.54 -10.07
CA LEU A 35 -8.06 -5.34 -9.39
C LEU A 35 -8.87 -5.18 -8.10
N SER A 36 -8.24 -4.75 -7.02
CA SER A 36 -8.91 -4.49 -5.75
C SER A 36 -8.35 -3.25 -5.06
N TRP A 37 -9.18 -2.58 -4.26
CA TRP A 37 -8.83 -1.40 -3.45
C TRP A 37 -9.84 -1.22 -2.32
N VAL A 38 -9.56 -0.30 -1.40
CA VAL A 38 -10.45 0.06 -0.31
C VAL A 38 -10.80 1.55 -0.33
N ASP A 39 -11.89 1.92 0.32
CA ASP A 39 -12.11 3.25 0.90
C ASP A 39 -12.07 3.07 2.42
N ILE A 40 -10.96 3.48 3.02
CA ILE A 40 -10.72 3.29 4.46
C ILE A 40 -11.81 3.96 5.28
N ALA A 41 -12.11 5.23 4.98
CA ALA A 41 -13.04 6.04 5.75
C ALA A 41 -14.47 5.49 5.70
N GLU A 42 -14.88 4.99 4.54
CA GLU A 42 -16.21 4.42 4.31
C GLU A 42 -16.31 2.94 4.72
N GLY A 43 -15.19 2.30 5.08
CA GLY A 43 -15.15 0.88 5.40
C GLY A 43 -15.59 -0.02 4.25
N LYS A 44 -15.21 0.36 3.02
CA LYS A 44 -15.60 -0.35 1.79
C LYS A 44 -14.40 -1.01 1.14
N PHE A 45 -14.60 -2.23 0.70
CA PHE A 45 -13.69 -2.99 -0.14
C PHE A 45 -14.29 -3.18 -1.53
N PHE A 46 -13.48 -2.97 -2.56
CA PHE A 46 -13.91 -3.07 -3.95
C PHE A 46 -13.07 -4.10 -4.70
N THR A 47 -13.71 -4.82 -5.61
CA THR A 47 -13.02 -5.65 -6.61
C THR A 47 -13.55 -5.35 -7.99
N LEU A 48 -12.69 -5.37 -9.00
CA LEU A 48 -13.02 -5.24 -10.41
C LEU A 48 -12.40 -6.41 -11.16
N GLY A 49 -13.24 -7.33 -11.62
CA GLY A 49 -12.82 -8.50 -12.34
C GLY A 49 -12.53 -8.23 -13.82
N PRO A 50 -11.95 -9.22 -14.55
CA PRO A 50 -11.66 -9.11 -15.98
C PRO A 50 -12.92 -9.00 -16.85
N ASP A 51 -14.09 -9.35 -16.30
CA ASP A 51 -15.41 -9.20 -16.93
C ASP A 51 -15.98 -7.76 -16.79
N GLY A 52 -15.22 -6.85 -16.21
CA GLY A 52 -15.61 -5.46 -15.95
C GLY A 52 -16.61 -5.30 -14.81
N LYS A 53 -16.95 -6.37 -14.09
CA LYS A 53 -17.87 -6.28 -12.95
C LYS A 53 -17.16 -5.80 -11.70
N LYS A 54 -17.60 -4.64 -11.21
CA LYS A 54 -17.22 -4.12 -9.90
C LYS A 54 -18.13 -4.74 -8.83
N ARG A 55 -17.52 -5.22 -7.74
CA ARG A 55 -18.22 -5.65 -6.52
C ARG A 55 -17.81 -4.74 -5.39
N THR A 56 -18.70 -4.53 -4.43
CA THR A 56 -18.46 -3.71 -3.24
C THR A 56 -18.89 -4.48 -2.01
N PHE A 57 -18.01 -4.49 -1.00
CA PHE A 57 -18.26 -5.09 0.31
C PHE A 57 -18.16 -3.99 1.37
N SER A 58 -19.06 -4.00 2.36
CA SER A 58 -19.12 -3.00 3.42
C SER A 58 -18.97 -3.66 4.78
N TYR A 59 -18.11 -3.11 5.63
CA TYR A 59 -17.72 -3.75 6.90
C TYR A 59 -18.31 -3.07 8.14
N GLY A 60 -18.94 -1.90 8.02
CA GLY A 60 -19.47 -1.14 9.14
C GLY A 60 -18.41 -0.59 10.10
N GLN A 61 -17.12 -0.70 9.72
CA GLN A 61 -15.96 -0.13 10.40
C GLN A 61 -14.94 0.29 9.36
N LYS A 62 -13.97 1.12 9.72
CA LYS A 62 -12.84 1.45 8.84
C LYS A 62 -11.99 0.21 8.58
N ILE A 63 -11.52 0.07 7.35
CA ILE A 63 -10.62 -1.02 6.93
C ILE A 63 -9.38 -0.41 6.28
N GLY A 64 -8.20 -0.67 6.85
CA GLY A 64 -6.95 -0.09 6.36
C GLY A 64 -6.52 -0.68 5.02
N SER A 65 -6.79 -1.98 4.82
CA SER A 65 -6.29 -2.68 3.62
C SER A 65 -7.08 -3.95 3.34
N ALA A 66 -7.03 -4.40 2.06
CA ALA A 66 -7.56 -5.67 1.61
C ALA A 66 -6.52 -6.36 0.73
N VAL A 67 -5.85 -7.39 1.25
CA VAL A 67 -4.69 -8.04 0.62
C VAL A 67 -5.09 -9.40 0.04
N PRO A 68 -4.76 -9.72 -1.23
CA PRO A 68 -5.05 -11.02 -1.80
C PRO A 68 -4.43 -12.17 -0.98
N ALA A 69 -5.20 -13.24 -0.75
CA ALA A 69 -4.73 -14.41 -0.03
C ALA A 69 -4.28 -15.54 -1.00
N GLU A 70 -3.65 -16.57 -0.46
CA GLU A 70 -3.11 -17.70 -1.23
C GLU A 70 -4.19 -18.40 -2.08
N LYS A 71 -5.41 -18.57 -1.54
CA LYS A 71 -6.55 -19.06 -2.32
C LYS A 71 -7.07 -17.94 -3.23
N PRO A 72 -7.06 -18.11 -4.56
CA PRO A 72 -7.57 -17.11 -5.49
C PRO A 72 -8.99 -16.67 -5.16
N GLY A 73 -9.27 -15.37 -5.24
CA GLY A 73 -10.57 -14.79 -4.93
C GLY A 73 -10.87 -14.65 -3.43
N THR A 74 -9.90 -14.89 -2.56
CA THR A 74 -10.02 -14.59 -1.13
C THR A 74 -9.09 -13.44 -0.75
N TYR A 75 -9.47 -12.68 0.28
CA TYR A 75 -8.73 -11.48 0.71
C TYR A 75 -8.63 -11.43 2.22
N LEU A 76 -7.49 -11.00 2.71
CA LEU A 76 -7.32 -10.60 4.10
C LEU A 76 -7.73 -9.13 4.23
N ILE A 77 -8.72 -8.86 5.06
CA ILE A 77 -9.20 -7.51 5.37
C ILE A 77 -8.65 -7.09 6.73
N ALA A 78 -7.99 -5.95 6.79
CA ALA A 78 -7.48 -5.37 8.02
C ALA A 78 -8.44 -4.30 8.54
N GLY A 79 -9.27 -4.66 9.50
CA GLY A 79 -10.20 -3.77 10.20
C GLY A 79 -9.54 -3.02 11.35
N THR A 80 -10.33 -2.24 12.08
CA THR A 80 -9.90 -1.55 13.30
C THR A 80 -9.72 -2.50 14.49
N ASP A 81 -10.50 -3.56 14.53
CA ASP A 81 -10.55 -4.51 15.64
C ASP A 81 -9.93 -5.88 15.31
N GLY A 82 -9.65 -6.16 14.05
CA GLY A 82 -9.15 -7.48 13.66
C GLY A 82 -8.75 -7.64 12.21
N LEU A 83 -8.14 -8.79 11.96
CA LEU A 83 -7.85 -9.30 10.62
C LEU A 83 -8.91 -10.34 10.26
N TYR A 84 -9.52 -10.20 9.09
CA TYR A 84 -10.62 -11.05 8.64
C TYR A 84 -10.29 -11.68 7.29
N LEU A 85 -10.73 -12.91 7.07
CA LEU A 85 -10.69 -13.54 5.74
C LEU A 85 -12.05 -13.35 5.06
N GLU A 86 -12.04 -12.65 3.94
CA GLU A 86 -13.19 -12.44 3.06
C GLU A 86 -13.14 -13.42 1.89
N ASN A 87 -14.26 -14.02 1.57
CA ASN A 87 -14.39 -14.88 0.41
C ASN A 87 -15.05 -14.13 -0.76
N ALA A 88 -14.68 -14.50 -1.98
CA ALA A 88 -15.25 -13.88 -3.19
C ALA A 88 -16.78 -14.09 -3.35
N ASP A 89 -17.36 -15.05 -2.64
CA ASP A 89 -18.81 -15.33 -2.68
C ASP A 89 -19.63 -14.39 -1.79
N GLY A 90 -18.96 -13.52 -1.00
CA GLY A 90 -19.61 -12.57 -0.09
C GLY A 90 -20.18 -13.24 1.16
N SER A 91 -19.73 -14.45 1.50
CA SER A 91 -20.04 -15.08 2.79
C SER A 91 -19.48 -14.24 3.95
N LYS A 92 -20.07 -14.38 5.15
CA LYS A 92 -19.63 -13.61 6.31
C LYS A 92 -18.13 -13.77 6.53
N PRO A 93 -17.36 -12.65 6.65
CA PRO A 93 -15.92 -12.69 6.88
C PRO A 93 -15.57 -13.49 8.14
N LEU A 94 -14.53 -14.30 8.06
CA LEU A 94 -14.02 -15.08 9.19
C LEU A 94 -12.97 -14.27 9.94
N LEU A 95 -13.16 -14.03 11.23
CA LEU A 95 -12.13 -13.41 12.08
C LEU A 95 -10.93 -14.35 12.20
N ILE A 96 -9.77 -13.89 11.76
CA ILE A 96 -8.49 -14.60 11.82
C ILE A 96 -7.70 -14.21 13.07
N LYS A 97 -7.67 -12.91 13.38
CA LYS A 97 -6.94 -12.38 14.54
C LYS A 97 -7.62 -11.14 15.09
N ASN A 98 -7.92 -11.15 16.39
CA ASN A 98 -8.33 -9.94 17.11
C ASN A 98 -7.09 -9.04 17.35
N LEU A 99 -7.22 -7.75 17.08
CA LEU A 99 -6.13 -6.77 17.20
C LEU A 99 -6.27 -5.84 18.42
N SER A 100 -7.29 -5.98 19.24
CA SER A 100 -7.54 -5.11 20.40
C SER A 100 -6.41 -5.13 21.44
N GLU A 101 -5.60 -6.18 21.49
CA GLU A 101 -4.42 -6.27 22.37
C GLU A 101 -3.20 -5.53 21.79
N TYR A 102 -3.20 -5.21 20.50
CA TYR A 102 -2.08 -4.60 19.77
C TYR A 102 -2.32 -3.14 19.46
N TYR A 103 -3.58 -2.71 19.40
CA TYR A 103 -4.00 -1.36 19.07
C TYR A 103 -4.58 -0.65 20.28
N LYS A 104 -4.27 0.62 20.41
CA LYS A 104 -5.02 1.52 21.30
C LYS A 104 -6.40 1.79 20.71
N ALA A 105 -7.37 2.16 21.54
CA ALA A 105 -8.76 2.40 21.11
C ALA A 105 -8.90 3.44 19.98
N TRP A 106 -7.93 4.32 19.84
CA TRP A 106 -7.89 5.38 18.83
C TRP A 106 -6.95 5.05 17.65
N GLN A 107 -6.53 3.80 17.51
CA GLN A 107 -5.73 3.34 16.40
C GLN A 107 -6.54 2.45 15.45
N ARG A 108 -6.12 2.41 14.21
CA ARG A 108 -6.63 1.52 13.16
C ARG A 108 -5.48 0.87 12.41
N SER A 109 -5.81 -0.17 11.67
CA SER A 109 -4.91 -0.67 10.62
C SER A 109 -4.71 0.39 9.55
N ASN A 110 -3.49 0.46 9.00
CA ASN A 110 -3.16 1.25 7.82
C ASN A 110 -2.67 0.32 6.70
N ASP A 111 -1.50 0.54 6.10
CA ASP A 111 -0.99 -0.34 5.05
C ASP A 111 -0.74 -1.76 5.54
N VAL A 112 -1.13 -2.71 4.70
CA VAL A 112 -0.91 -4.14 4.91
C VAL A 112 -0.41 -4.78 3.62
N LYS A 113 0.58 -5.65 3.71
CA LYS A 113 1.04 -6.50 2.59
C LYS A 113 1.45 -7.89 3.07
N ALA A 114 1.40 -8.85 2.15
CA ALA A 114 2.09 -10.11 2.33
C ALA A 114 3.58 -9.93 2.03
N ASP A 115 4.44 -10.59 2.81
CA ASP A 115 5.83 -10.75 2.45
C ASP A 115 6.02 -11.94 1.49
N PRO A 116 7.23 -12.13 0.91
CA PRO A 116 7.48 -13.23 -0.02
C PRO A 116 7.30 -14.65 0.52
N LYS A 117 7.13 -14.83 1.82
CA LYS A 117 6.76 -16.12 2.47
C LYS A 117 5.26 -16.23 2.74
N GLY A 118 4.51 -15.13 2.53
CA GLY A 118 3.07 -15.04 2.78
C GLY A 118 2.71 -14.63 4.20
N ARG A 119 3.66 -14.16 5.02
CA ARG A 119 3.37 -13.55 6.32
C ARG A 119 2.65 -12.23 6.10
N VAL A 120 1.73 -11.90 7.00
CA VAL A 120 0.98 -10.65 6.91
C VAL A 120 1.71 -9.55 7.68
N TRP A 121 2.22 -8.56 6.97
CA TRP A 121 2.80 -7.36 7.57
C TRP A 121 1.78 -6.24 7.57
N PHE A 122 1.54 -5.64 8.72
CA PHE A 122 0.50 -4.64 8.88
C PHE A 122 0.93 -3.53 9.83
N GLY A 123 0.61 -2.31 9.45
CA GLY A 123 0.89 -1.13 10.22
C GLY A 123 -0.31 -0.64 11.00
N SER A 124 -0.09 0.06 12.11
CA SER A 124 -1.11 0.84 12.79
C SER A 124 -0.84 2.34 12.68
N SER A 125 -1.91 3.11 12.76
CA SER A 125 -1.89 4.58 12.76
C SER A 125 -2.97 5.10 13.68
N VAL A 126 -2.79 6.31 14.22
CA VAL A 126 -3.85 7.05 14.92
C VAL A 126 -4.95 7.40 13.92
N ASP A 127 -6.20 7.33 14.36
CA ASP A 127 -7.40 7.52 13.55
C ASP A 127 -8.21 8.77 13.92
N ASP A 128 -7.65 9.66 14.70
CA ASP A 128 -8.26 10.92 15.11
C ASP A 128 -7.25 12.08 15.09
N ASP A 129 -7.77 13.30 15.27
CA ASP A 129 -6.96 14.52 15.30
C ASP A 129 -6.58 14.95 16.74
N ILE A 130 -6.83 14.10 17.74
CA ILE A 130 -6.64 14.42 19.16
C ILE A 130 -5.33 13.84 19.67
N HIS A 131 -5.01 12.60 19.27
CA HIS A 131 -3.83 11.89 19.73
C HIS A 131 -2.61 12.15 18.84
N GLU A 132 -1.44 12.21 19.46
CA GLU A 132 -0.19 12.28 18.70
C GLU A 132 -0.02 11.03 17.81
N ALA A 133 0.47 11.26 16.60
CA ALA A 133 0.74 10.19 15.65
C ALA A 133 1.67 9.13 16.28
N SER A 134 1.16 7.93 16.41
CA SER A 134 1.85 6.78 16.98
C SER A 134 1.33 5.48 16.40
N GLY A 135 2.21 4.54 16.16
CA GLY A 135 1.88 3.23 15.63
C GLY A 135 3.03 2.24 15.78
N ASN A 136 2.81 1.07 15.25
CA ASN A 136 3.82 0.04 15.13
C ASN A 136 3.65 -0.68 13.78
N LEU A 137 4.72 -1.29 13.31
CA LEU A 137 4.69 -2.27 12.24
C LEU A 137 4.73 -3.67 12.83
N PHE A 138 3.77 -4.48 12.50
CA PHE A 138 3.57 -5.84 13.00
C PHE A 138 3.74 -6.86 11.88
N CYS A 139 3.95 -8.12 12.28
CA CYS A 139 3.88 -9.28 11.39
C CYS A 139 3.07 -10.39 12.07
N LEU A 140 2.06 -10.92 11.35
CA LEU A 140 1.33 -12.13 11.72
C LEU A 140 1.89 -13.32 10.97
N GLU A 141 2.34 -14.32 11.71
CA GLU A 141 2.77 -15.62 11.18
C GLU A 141 2.27 -16.75 12.10
N ASN A 142 1.61 -17.77 11.55
CA ASN A 142 1.10 -18.92 12.29
C ASN A 142 0.27 -18.54 13.54
N GLY A 143 -0.58 -17.51 13.43
CA GLY A 143 -1.43 -17.02 14.52
C GLY A 143 -0.72 -16.13 15.55
N LEU A 144 0.61 -15.97 15.47
CA LEU A 144 1.40 -15.12 16.36
C LEU A 144 1.65 -13.76 15.72
N VAL A 145 1.35 -12.69 16.44
CA VAL A 145 1.68 -11.31 16.06
C VAL A 145 2.96 -10.89 16.77
N THR A 146 3.91 -10.38 15.99
CA THR A 146 5.17 -9.83 16.50
C THR A 146 5.35 -8.38 16.05
N VAL A 147 5.91 -7.54 16.90
CA VAL A 147 6.32 -6.17 16.51
C VAL A 147 7.63 -6.26 15.72
N LYS A 148 7.64 -5.72 14.52
CA LYS A 148 8.82 -5.64 13.66
C LYS A 148 9.52 -4.29 13.77
N GLN A 149 8.76 -3.20 13.82
CA GLN A 149 9.26 -1.86 14.10
C GLN A 149 8.31 -1.18 15.06
N ALA A 150 8.80 -0.83 16.24
CA ALA A 150 8.07 -0.02 17.21
C ALA A 150 8.20 1.48 16.90
N ASP A 151 7.33 2.27 17.53
CA ASP A 151 7.38 3.73 17.54
C ASP A 151 7.34 4.35 16.14
N THR A 152 6.56 3.73 15.22
CA THR A 152 6.22 4.36 13.95
C THR A 152 5.25 5.52 14.19
N LYS A 153 5.14 6.43 13.24
CA LYS A 153 4.17 7.53 13.29
C LYS A 153 2.92 7.20 12.49
N ILE A 154 3.07 7.01 11.20
CA ILE A 154 2.04 6.49 10.30
C ILE A 154 2.71 5.43 9.44
N SER A 155 2.41 4.17 9.76
CA SER A 155 2.93 3.02 9.00
C SER A 155 2.26 2.97 7.64
N ASN A 156 3.03 3.26 6.60
CA ASN A 156 2.60 3.28 5.21
C ASN A 156 3.42 2.32 4.34
N GLY A 157 3.54 2.56 3.08
CA GLY A 157 4.14 1.76 2.04
C GLY A 157 5.11 0.66 2.48
N LEU A 158 4.90 -0.55 2.01
CA LEU A 158 5.77 -1.71 2.24
C LEU A 158 6.18 -2.31 0.89
N ALA A 159 7.44 -2.69 0.74
CA ALA A 159 7.92 -3.40 -0.45
C ALA A 159 9.13 -4.27 -0.10
N TRP A 160 9.32 -5.36 -0.86
CA TRP A 160 10.49 -6.24 -0.76
C TRP A 160 11.22 -6.28 -2.07
N SER A 161 12.57 -6.30 -2.03
CA SER A 161 13.40 -6.45 -3.24
C SER A 161 13.13 -7.79 -3.95
N SER A 162 13.42 -7.82 -5.24
CA SER A 162 13.24 -9.02 -6.09
C SER A 162 14.09 -10.19 -5.61
N ASP A 163 15.29 -9.92 -5.06
CA ASP A 163 16.18 -10.92 -4.46
C ASP A 163 15.78 -11.31 -3.02
N ARG A 164 14.73 -10.66 -2.45
CA ARG A 164 14.14 -10.94 -1.13
C ARG A 164 15.12 -10.76 0.03
N LYS A 165 16.08 -9.83 -0.11
CA LYS A 165 17.09 -9.51 0.93
C LYS A 165 16.89 -8.14 1.54
N LYS A 166 16.01 -7.31 0.96
CA LYS A 166 15.71 -5.97 1.42
C LYS A 166 14.23 -5.80 1.67
N PHE A 167 13.92 -5.00 2.67
CA PHE A 167 12.60 -4.53 2.99
C PHE A 167 12.61 -3.00 3.00
N TYR A 168 11.62 -2.40 2.35
CA TYR A 168 11.43 -0.95 2.29
C TYR A 168 10.14 -0.58 3.01
N PHE A 169 10.19 0.49 3.79
CA PHE A 169 9.09 0.93 4.62
C PHE A 169 8.97 2.44 4.64
N SER A 170 7.76 2.95 4.34
CA SER A 170 7.42 4.37 4.44
C SER A 170 6.82 4.66 5.82
N ASP A 171 7.41 5.59 6.55
CA ASP A 171 6.78 6.19 7.73
C ASP A 171 6.53 7.67 7.45
N THR A 172 5.28 7.99 7.15
CA THR A 172 4.88 9.28 6.61
C THR A 172 5.34 10.46 7.46
N LEU A 173 5.11 10.41 8.78
CA LEU A 173 5.44 11.51 9.68
C LEU A 173 6.84 11.39 10.31
N GLN A 174 7.60 10.35 9.98
CA GLN A 174 9.07 10.37 10.14
C GLN A 174 9.73 11.00 8.91
N TYR A 175 8.94 11.39 7.89
CA TYR A 175 9.41 12.04 6.66
C TYR A 175 10.51 11.24 5.96
N ALA A 176 10.33 9.92 5.87
CA ALA A 176 11.33 9.06 5.26
C ALA A 176 10.77 7.74 4.74
N VAL A 177 11.39 7.24 3.68
CA VAL A 177 11.37 5.82 3.34
C VAL A 177 12.65 5.19 3.87
N PHE A 178 12.50 4.08 4.58
CA PHE A 178 13.58 3.34 5.20
C PHE A 178 13.87 2.06 4.41
N GLU A 179 15.13 1.66 4.41
CA GLU A 179 15.59 0.35 3.97
C GLU A 179 16.06 -0.47 5.19
N TYR A 180 15.79 -1.77 5.14
CA TYR A 180 16.27 -2.76 6.10
C TYR A 180 16.89 -3.94 5.36
N ASP A 181 17.86 -4.60 5.97
CA ASP A 181 18.18 -5.96 5.61
C ASP A 181 17.01 -6.87 6.05
N TYR A 182 16.65 -7.82 5.18
CA TYR A 182 15.52 -8.72 5.40
C TYR A 182 15.98 -10.17 5.30
N ASP A 183 15.62 -10.95 6.32
CA ASP A 183 15.81 -12.40 6.32
C ASP A 183 14.51 -13.08 5.89
N LEU A 184 14.54 -13.72 4.72
CA LEU A 184 13.37 -14.36 4.14
C LEU A 184 12.83 -15.50 5.02
N GLU A 185 13.71 -16.28 5.68
CA GLU A 185 13.29 -17.45 6.44
C GLU A 185 12.59 -17.06 7.74
N THR A 186 13.11 -16.07 8.45
CA THR A 186 12.60 -15.65 9.76
C THR A 186 11.70 -14.43 9.74
N GLY A 187 11.68 -13.68 8.63
CA GLY A 187 11.04 -12.36 8.56
C GLY A 187 11.68 -11.35 9.50
N ALA A 188 12.94 -11.54 9.89
CA ALA A 188 13.68 -10.57 10.67
C ALA A 188 14.10 -9.38 9.80
N ILE A 189 14.05 -8.18 10.37
CA ILE A 189 14.58 -6.95 9.77
C ILE A 189 15.68 -6.38 10.63
N SER A 190 16.71 -5.82 10.01
CA SER A 190 17.88 -5.25 10.70
C SER A 190 18.51 -4.11 9.88
N ASN A 191 19.52 -3.47 10.42
CA ASN A 191 20.34 -2.46 9.74
C ASN A 191 19.50 -1.34 9.09
N ARG A 192 18.49 -0.82 9.84
CA ARG A 192 17.64 0.29 9.38
C ARG A 192 18.46 1.48 8.95
N LYS A 193 18.22 1.97 7.75
CA LYS A 193 18.77 3.23 7.24
C LYS A 193 17.73 4.03 6.47
N VAL A 194 17.90 5.34 6.42
CA VAL A 194 17.09 6.20 5.55
C VAL A 194 17.51 5.94 4.11
N MET A 195 16.56 5.55 3.26
CA MET A 195 16.77 5.40 1.83
C MET A 195 16.66 6.76 1.12
N PHE A 196 15.56 7.48 1.38
CA PHE A 196 15.40 8.87 0.97
C PHE A 196 14.41 9.62 1.89
N LYS A 197 14.47 10.94 1.83
CA LYS A 197 13.49 11.84 2.44
C LYS A 197 12.78 12.64 1.34
N PRO A 198 11.46 12.87 1.46
CA PRO A 198 10.77 13.79 0.57
C PRO A 198 11.33 15.22 0.72
N GLU A 199 11.25 16.01 -0.35
CA GLU A 199 11.52 17.43 -0.27
C GLU A 199 10.44 18.13 0.57
N GLU A 200 10.87 19.03 1.44
CA GLU A 200 9.97 19.79 2.29
C GLU A 200 8.94 20.58 1.46
N GLY A 201 7.68 20.55 1.91
CA GLY A 201 6.56 21.25 1.24
C GLY A 201 6.07 20.59 -0.05
N ARG A 202 6.64 19.47 -0.49
CA ARG A 202 6.24 18.78 -1.72
C ARG A 202 5.37 17.54 -1.52
N GLY A 203 4.77 17.39 -0.34
CA GLY A 203 3.94 16.24 0.01
C GLY A 203 4.69 15.20 0.82
N LEU A 204 3.95 14.23 1.34
CA LEU A 204 4.44 13.20 2.25
C LEU A 204 4.41 11.83 1.57
N THR A 205 5.40 10.99 1.84
CA THR A 205 5.42 9.61 1.33
C THR A 205 4.28 8.81 1.92
N ASP A 206 3.60 8.04 1.07
CA ASP A 206 2.43 7.24 1.41
C ASP A 206 2.63 5.79 0.95
N GLY A 207 1.65 5.14 0.36
CA GLY A 207 1.75 3.80 -0.18
C GLY A 207 2.78 3.68 -1.32
N MET A 208 3.30 2.48 -1.56
CA MET A 208 4.29 2.25 -2.61
C MET A 208 4.24 0.83 -3.17
N CYS A 209 4.80 0.65 -4.35
CA CYS A 209 5.12 -0.64 -4.95
C CYS A 209 6.55 -0.64 -5.50
N ILE A 210 7.01 -1.79 -6.00
CA ILE A 210 8.37 -1.96 -6.51
C ILE A 210 8.33 -2.53 -7.92
N ASP A 211 9.28 -2.13 -8.77
CA ASP A 211 9.41 -2.64 -10.13
C ASP A 211 10.43 -3.79 -10.23
N SER A 212 10.51 -4.40 -11.40
CA SER A 212 11.41 -5.53 -11.68
C SER A 212 12.90 -5.15 -11.73
N GLU A 213 13.22 -3.86 -11.69
CA GLU A 213 14.57 -3.32 -11.59
C GLU A 213 14.90 -2.90 -10.15
N ASP A 214 14.05 -3.27 -9.19
CA ASP A 214 14.12 -2.91 -7.77
C ASP A 214 14.04 -1.40 -7.49
N ASN A 215 13.36 -0.60 -8.34
CA ASN A 215 13.07 0.79 -7.99
C ASN A 215 11.69 0.90 -7.34
N LEU A 216 11.56 1.78 -6.35
CA LEU A 216 10.30 2.05 -5.66
C LEU A 216 9.45 3.06 -6.42
N TRP A 217 8.15 2.81 -6.49
CA TRP A 217 7.15 3.76 -6.97
C TRP A 217 6.35 4.20 -5.76
N VAL A 218 6.59 5.42 -5.30
CA VAL A 218 6.09 5.97 -4.03
C VAL A 218 5.05 7.04 -4.30
N ALA A 219 3.87 6.89 -3.72
CA ALA A 219 2.81 7.89 -3.76
C ALA A 219 3.10 9.03 -2.79
N PHE A 220 2.59 10.24 -3.14
CA PHE A 220 2.80 11.43 -2.34
C PHE A 220 1.47 12.08 -1.94
N TRP A 221 1.08 11.91 -0.68
CA TRP A 221 -0.03 12.66 -0.07
C TRP A 221 0.23 14.15 -0.14
N GLY A 222 -0.73 14.92 -0.64
CA GLY A 222 -0.57 16.36 -0.86
C GLY A 222 0.38 16.74 -2.00
N GLY A 223 0.92 15.76 -2.73
CA GLY A 223 1.97 15.95 -3.72
C GLY A 223 1.54 15.84 -5.18
N SER A 224 0.31 15.39 -5.47
CA SER A 224 -0.24 15.21 -6.83
C SER A 224 0.64 14.35 -7.74
N ARG A 225 1.37 13.35 -7.19
CA ARG A 225 2.30 12.55 -7.98
C ARG A 225 2.65 11.21 -7.35
N ILE A 226 3.24 10.35 -8.19
CA ILE A 226 4.07 9.21 -7.77
C ILE A 226 5.51 9.49 -8.24
N GLU A 227 6.49 9.08 -7.46
CA GLU A 227 7.90 9.14 -7.81
C GLU A 227 8.49 7.74 -7.94
N GLN A 228 9.23 7.48 -9.03
CA GLN A 228 10.12 6.33 -9.12
C GLN A 228 11.46 6.71 -8.49
N ARG A 229 11.86 5.97 -7.47
CA ARG A 229 13.09 6.18 -6.70
C ARG A 229 14.03 4.98 -6.81
N SER A 230 15.27 5.25 -7.14
CA SER A 230 16.34 4.24 -7.12
C SER A 230 16.58 3.73 -5.71
N THR A 231 16.56 2.41 -5.52
CA THR A 231 16.91 1.81 -4.21
C THR A 231 18.41 1.81 -3.94
N LYS A 232 19.23 2.13 -4.93
CA LYS A 232 20.69 2.18 -4.78
C LYS A 232 21.16 3.42 -4.03
N ASP A 233 20.51 4.55 -4.27
CA ASP A 233 20.96 5.86 -3.78
C ASP A 233 19.82 6.84 -3.44
N GLY A 234 18.55 6.43 -3.56
CA GLY A 234 17.38 7.27 -3.33
C GLY A 234 17.08 8.30 -4.42
N SER A 235 17.85 8.32 -5.52
CA SER A 235 17.68 9.31 -6.57
C SER A 235 16.34 9.20 -7.30
N LEU A 236 15.80 10.34 -7.74
CA LEU A 236 14.58 10.42 -8.52
C LEU A 236 14.86 9.99 -9.97
N LEU A 237 14.14 8.97 -10.45
CA LEU A 237 14.26 8.42 -11.80
C LEU A 237 13.12 8.87 -12.71
N ALA A 238 11.89 8.90 -12.16
CA ALA A 238 10.72 9.36 -12.90
C ALA A 238 9.67 9.94 -11.98
N THR A 239 8.74 10.72 -12.56
CA THR A 239 7.56 11.27 -11.91
C THR A 239 6.33 10.94 -12.74
N VAL A 240 5.26 10.51 -12.09
CA VAL A 240 3.91 10.41 -12.66
C VAL A 240 3.07 11.53 -12.08
N ASN A 241 2.67 12.50 -12.88
CA ASN A 241 1.74 13.54 -12.47
C ASN A 241 0.32 12.97 -12.43
N VAL A 242 -0.42 13.27 -11.36
CA VAL A 242 -1.80 12.82 -11.12
C VAL A 242 -2.68 14.05 -10.89
N ASP A 243 -3.81 14.12 -11.58
CA ASP A 243 -4.77 15.22 -11.44
C ASP A 243 -5.68 15.03 -10.21
N ALA A 244 -5.06 14.78 -9.07
CA ALA A 244 -5.65 14.72 -7.75
C ALA A 244 -4.60 15.11 -6.71
N LYS A 245 -5.01 15.80 -5.65
CA LYS A 245 -4.06 16.35 -4.68
C LYS A 245 -3.41 15.28 -3.81
N ASN A 246 -4.23 14.38 -3.24
CA ASN A 246 -3.77 13.34 -2.32
C ASN A 246 -3.63 12.01 -3.06
N VAL A 247 -2.46 11.73 -3.57
CA VAL A 247 -2.13 10.42 -4.15
C VAL A 247 -1.70 9.50 -3.02
N THR A 248 -2.43 8.40 -2.83
CA THR A 248 -2.32 7.57 -1.63
C THR A 248 -1.47 6.32 -1.86
N SER A 249 -1.69 5.59 -2.95
CA SER A 249 -0.94 4.35 -3.20
C SER A 249 -0.95 3.97 -4.68
N CYS A 250 -0.18 2.94 -5.03
CA CYS A 250 -0.19 2.36 -6.36
C CYS A 250 0.18 0.88 -6.38
N CYS A 251 -0.26 0.18 -7.41
CA CYS A 251 0.21 -1.16 -7.75
C CYS A 251 0.38 -1.32 -9.26
N PHE A 252 1.19 -2.27 -9.68
CA PHE A 252 1.29 -2.65 -11.09
C PHE A 252 0.16 -3.60 -11.48
N MET A 253 -0.42 -3.39 -12.68
CA MET A 253 -1.50 -4.20 -13.21
C MET A 253 -1.34 -4.51 -14.71
N GLY A 254 -2.23 -5.38 -15.20
CA GLY A 254 -2.30 -5.81 -16.60
C GLY A 254 -1.40 -7.01 -16.90
N ASP A 255 -1.58 -7.61 -18.08
CA ASP A 255 -0.87 -8.85 -18.47
C ASP A 255 0.67 -8.70 -18.49
N ASN A 256 1.16 -7.49 -18.73
CA ASN A 256 2.60 -7.18 -18.75
C ASN A 256 3.08 -6.52 -17.47
N LEU A 257 2.21 -6.25 -16.48
CA LEU A 257 2.53 -5.52 -15.24
C LEU A 257 3.27 -4.20 -15.50
N ASN A 258 2.92 -3.46 -16.55
CA ASN A 258 3.55 -2.19 -16.91
C ASN A 258 2.59 -1.00 -16.88
N THR A 259 1.47 -1.17 -16.21
CA THR A 259 0.51 -0.11 -15.95
C THR A 259 0.37 0.06 -14.44
N LEU A 260 0.60 1.25 -13.94
CA LEU A 260 0.27 1.61 -12.56
C LEU A 260 -1.23 1.84 -12.45
N PHE A 261 -1.86 1.23 -11.47
CA PHE A 261 -3.16 1.62 -10.95
C PHE A 261 -2.93 2.45 -9.69
N ILE A 262 -3.60 3.60 -9.59
CA ILE A 262 -3.28 4.65 -8.64
C ILE A 262 -4.55 5.01 -7.87
N THR A 263 -4.49 4.98 -6.56
CA THR A 263 -5.54 5.43 -5.66
C THR A 263 -5.30 6.84 -5.18
N THR A 264 -6.38 7.56 -4.89
CA THR A 264 -6.34 8.93 -4.35
C THR A 264 -7.41 9.14 -3.29
N ALA A 265 -7.28 10.21 -2.51
CA ALA A 265 -8.22 10.58 -1.46
C ALA A 265 -8.84 11.95 -1.68
N ALA A 266 -10.15 12.05 -1.42
CA ALA A 266 -10.88 13.32 -1.40
C ALA A 266 -10.76 14.04 -0.04
N THR A 267 -10.23 13.39 1.00
CA THR A 267 -10.09 13.95 2.34
C THR A 267 -9.41 15.32 2.33
N GLY A 268 -10.12 16.34 2.83
CA GLY A 268 -9.62 17.72 2.90
C GLY A 268 -9.44 18.43 1.54
N GLN A 269 -9.94 17.83 0.45
CA GLN A 269 -9.81 18.36 -0.91
C GLN A 269 -11.15 18.61 -1.55
N SER A 270 -11.19 19.52 -2.55
CA SER A 270 -12.42 19.91 -3.24
C SER A 270 -12.31 19.84 -4.77
N GLY A 271 -11.18 19.39 -5.30
CA GLY A 271 -10.98 19.21 -6.74
C GLY A 271 -11.97 18.20 -7.33
N GLU A 272 -12.29 18.36 -8.60
CA GLU A 272 -13.25 17.50 -9.29
C GLU A 272 -12.82 16.03 -9.28
N LEU A 273 -11.52 15.76 -9.43
CA LEU A 273 -10.94 14.44 -9.55
C LEU A 273 -10.28 13.92 -8.27
N ASP A 274 -10.28 14.71 -7.17
CA ASP A 274 -9.80 14.23 -5.87
C ASP A 274 -10.64 13.04 -5.39
N GLY A 275 -9.96 11.96 -5.00
CA GLY A 275 -10.57 10.69 -4.61
C GLY A 275 -10.92 9.76 -5.78
N CYS A 276 -10.71 10.17 -7.03
CA CYS A 276 -10.88 9.30 -8.20
C CYS A 276 -9.69 8.35 -8.36
N LEU A 277 -9.84 7.37 -9.23
CA LEU A 277 -8.81 6.36 -9.51
C LEU A 277 -8.18 6.61 -10.88
N PHE A 278 -6.88 6.39 -10.97
CA PHE A 278 -6.10 6.69 -12.17
C PHE A 278 -5.28 5.49 -12.63
N THR A 279 -4.81 5.55 -13.87
CA THR A 279 -3.81 4.62 -14.40
C THR A 279 -2.71 5.36 -15.12
N CYS A 280 -1.53 4.75 -15.19
CA CYS A 280 -0.42 5.27 -15.97
C CYS A 280 0.40 4.13 -16.56
N LYS A 281 0.55 4.08 -17.87
CA LYS A 281 1.47 3.16 -18.53
C LYS A 281 2.89 3.65 -18.38
N VAL A 282 3.80 2.76 -17.97
CA VAL A 282 5.22 3.06 -17.78
C VAL A 282 6.12 2.08 -18.54
N ASP A 283 7.42 2.41 -18.65
CA ASP A 283 8.36 1.65 -19.51
C ASP A 283 9.00 0.45 -18.77
N VAL A 284 8.69 0.25 -17.49
CA VAL A 284 9.23 -0.84 -16.67
C VAL A 284 8.09 -1.77 -16.26
N LYS A 285 8.42 -3.02 -15.95
CA LYS A 285 7.47 -3.99 -15.37
C LYS A 285 7.52 -3.92 -13.86
N GLY A 286 6.36 -4.10 -13.22
CA GLY A 286 6.28 -4.34 -11.78
C GLY A 286 6.59 -5.77 -11.40
N LEU A 287 6.73 -6.00 -10.10
CA LEU A 287 6.66 -7.33 -9.52
C LEU A 287 5.19 -7.68 -9.22
N GLU A 288 4.85 -8.97 -9.33
CA GLU A 288 3.58 -9.46 -8.82
C GLU A 288 3.48 -9.26 -7.31
N CYS A 289 2.27 -9.05 -6.79
CA CYS A 289 2.07 -9.01 -5.35
C CYS A 289 2.29 -10.39 -4.73
N ASP A 290 2.82 -10.42 -3.52
CA ASP A 290 2.82 -11.62 -2.70
C ASP A 290 1.43 -11.86 -2.08
N TYR A 291 1.12 -13.11 -1.73
CA TYR A 291 -0.21 -13.53 -1.27
C TYR A 291 -0.17 -13.97 0.19
N CYS A 292 -1.14 -13.50 0.99
CA CYS A 292 -1.23 -13.88 2.39
C CYS A 292 -1.48 -15.38 2.57
N LYS A 293 -0.65 -16.06 3.37
CA LYS A 293 -0.87 -17.44 3.81
C LYS A 293 -1.53 -17.43 5.19
N ILE A 294 -2.82 -17.70 5.21
CA ILE A 294 -3.62 -17.76 6.41
C ILE A 294 -3.81 -19.23 6.78
N LYS A 295 -3.25 -19.62 7.91
CA LYS A 295 -3.38 -20.99 8.47
C LYS A 295 -4.30 -20.98 9.68
#